data_eac720a88246bf096088668c449392ce
#
_entry.id   eac720a88246bf096088668c449392ce
#
_cell.length_a   1.000
_cell.length_b   1.000
_cell.length_c   1.000
_cell.angle_alpha   90.00
_cell.angle_beta   90.00
_cell.angle_gamma   90.00
#
_symmetry.space_group_name_H-M   'P 1'
#
loop_
_entity.id
_entity.type
_entity.pdbx_description
1 polymer ?
#
loop_
_entity_poly.entity_id
_entity_poly.type
_entity_poly.pdbx_seq_one_letter_code
_entity_poly.pdbx_strand_id
1 'polypeptide(L)'
;MTSSDDLRHYAIEVKPIGAACNLRCQYCYYLAKGAGAAGPSLMTDEVLENYVRQVIDIHGRYAEIEFAWHGGEPTMCGIPFFERAMALQQKYGEGRQILNTLQTNGTLLTDEWCQFFRNHQFRIGISIDGPEHLHNIYRKDARGEGTFSRTMHGLDLLLKHGVDFNTLTTVNAANATHAAEVYQFLRGFSNYMQFLPVVESLPLNDSHKNVALPPGIYSHQPRNLAPFSVQPEAYGKFLCTIFDEWSRRDVGRKYVQVIEAAIGNLTHRPAGLCVHESVCGHCGVIEKNGDLYRCDRYVFPEYRIGNILQGSLHDMMQTNRKFGEYKLDSLPSACLHCDVAHLCFGGCPKDRLVERITLNGPERRNYLCPGYKMFFRYISQKIKTK
;
A
#
# COMPACT_ATOMS: atom_id res chain seq x y z
N MET A 1 33.97 7.63 2.84
CA MET A 1 32.81 8.18 2.15
C MET A 1 32.05 6.99 1.56
N THR A 2 30.85 6.72 2.02
CA THR A 2 29.97 5.68 1.43
C THR A 2 29.51 6.18 0.07
N SER A 3 29.60 5.34 -0.98
CA SER A 3 29.07 5.69 -2.29
C SER A 3 27.54 5.78 -2.25
N SER A 4 26.92 6.51 -3.19
CA SER A 4 25.45 6.55 -3.29
C SER A 4 24.84 5.16 -3.53
N ASP A 5 25.63 4.23 -4.08
CA ASP A 5 25.26 2.84 -4.30
C ASP A 5 25.20 2.03 -3.00
N ASP A 6 26.04 2.35 -2.01
CA ASP A 6 26.07 1.66 -0.72
C ASP A 6 24.81 1.91 0.13
N LEU A 7 24.04 2.96 -0.18
CA LEU A 7 22.81 3.36 0.51
C LEU A 7 21.54 3.12 -0.34
N ARG A 8 21.67 2.43 -1.49
CA ARG A 8 20.50 2.14 -2.33
C ARG A 8 19.45 1.35 -1.56
N HIS A 9 18.23 1.84 -1.60
CA HIS A 9 17.08 1.18 -1.01
C HIS A 9 15.93 1.10 -2.02
N TYR A 10 15.32 -0.09 -2.14
CA TYR A 10 14.14 -0.35 -2.95
C TYR A 10 13.08 -1.05 -2.11
N ALA A 11 11.83 -0.67 -2.25
CA ALA A 11 10.72 -1.37 -1.64
C ALA A 11 10.16 -2.40 -2.64
N ILE A 12 10.56 -3.65 -2.49
CA ILE A 12 10.11 -4.74 -3.37
C ILE A 12 9.09 -5.61 -2.64
N GLU A 13 7.84 -5.40 -2.98
CA GLU A 13 6.73 -6.21 -2.50
C GLU A 13 6.63 -7.52 -3.30
N VAL A 14 6.28 -8.61 -2.65
CA VAL A 14 6.08 -9.89 -3.30
C VAL A 14 4.72 -10.48 -2.97
N LYS A 15 4.10 -11.10 -3.98
CA LYS A 15 2.78 -11.73 -3.90
C LYS A 15 2.88 -13.24 -4.16
N PRO A 16 3.34 -14.02 -3.17
CA PRO A 16 3.70 -15.42 -3.37
C PRO A 16 2.51 -16.33 -3.74
N ILE A 17 1.30 -15.89 -3.43
CA ILE A 17 0.06 -16.60 -3.78
C ILE A 17 -0.78 -15.85 -4.85
N GLY A 18 -0.23 -14.72 -5.36
CA GLY A 18 -0.96 -13.86 -6.30
C GLY A 18 -2.24 -13.31 -5.66
N ALA A 19 -3.35 -13.35 -6.40
CA ALA A 19 -4.64 -12.81 -5.97
C ALA A 19 -5.48 -13.80 -5.13
N ALA A 20 -4.97 -15.00 -4.83
CA ALA A 20 -5.72 -15.96 -4.02
C ALA A 20 -5.90 -15.43 -2.59
N CYS A 21 -7.16 -15.42 -2.13
CA CYS A 21 -7.55 -14.92 -0.81
C CYS A 21 -8.76 -15.69 -0.29
N ASN A 22 -8.83 -15.89 1.01
CA ASN A 22 -9.99 -16.47 1.67
C ASN A 22 -11.15 -15.48 1.86
N LEU A 23 -10.90 -14.16 1.62
CA LEU A 23 -11.92 -13.12 1.65
C LEU A 23 -12.34 -12.67 0.23
N ARG A 24 -13.46 -11.93 0.18
CA ARG A 24 -14.04 -11.32 -1.03
C ARG A 24 -14.45 -9.88 -0.72
N CYS A 25 -13.49 -9.08 -0.19
CA CYS A 25 -13.73 -7.67 0.11
C CYS A 25 -14.20 -6.93 -1.15
N GLN A 26 -15.32 -6.21 -1.05
CA GLN A 26 -16.00 -5.64 -2.23
C GLN A 26 -15.18 -4.56 -2.94
N TYR A 27 -14.29 -3.86 -2.23
CA TYR A 27 -13.42 -2.85 -2.81
C TYR A 27 -12.03 -3.40 -3.26
N CYS A 28 -11.80 -4.72 -3.11
CA CYS A 28 -10.48 -5.27 -3.40
C CYS A 28 -10.18 -5.26 -4.90
N TYR A 29 -9.34 -4.32 -5.32
CA TYR A 29 -8.87 -4.20 -6.70
C TYR A 29 -8.06 -5.40 -7.16
N TYR A 30 -7.54 -6.20 -6.22
CA TYR A 30 -6.62 -7.29 -6.52
C TYR A 30 -7.32 -8.62 -6.83
N LEU A 31 -8.53 -8.84 -6.32
CA LEU A 31 -9.30 -10.08 -6.59
C LEU A 31 -9.54 -10.33 -8.08
N ALA A 32 -9.80 -9.27 -8.83
CA ALA A 32 -10.05 -9.36 -10.27
C ALA A 32 -8.84 -9.88 -11.08
N LYS A 33 -7.63 -9.74 -10.54
CA LYS A 33 -6.38 -10.14 -11.20
C LYS A 33 -6.14 -11.66 -11.16
N GLY A 34 -6.84 -12.38 -10.29
CA GLY A 34 -6.78 -13.83 -10.21
C GLY A 34 -7.66 -14.56 -11.21
N ALA A 35 -8.61 -13.89 -11.83
CA ALA A 35 -9.53 -14.48 -12.80
C ALA A 35 -8.79 -14.77 -14.13
N GLY A 36 -8.45 -16.04 -14.36
CA GLY A 36 -7.76 -16.46 -15.60
C GLY A 36 -6.24 -16.38 -15.57
N ALA A 37 -5.62 -16.10 -14.41
CA ALA A 37 -4.18 -16.11 -14.29
C ALA A 37 -3.61 -17.52 -14.51
N ALA A 38 -2.89 -17.71 -15.61
CA ALA A 38 -2.11 -18.91 -15.86
C ALA A 38 -0.91 -18.99 -14.90
N GLY A 39 -0.47 -20.18 -14.55
CA GLY A 39 0.73 -20.41 -13.74
C GLY A 39 0.46 -21.18 -12.44
N PRO A 40 1.49 -21.37 -11.60
CA PRO A 40 1.39 -22.16 -10.37
C PRO A 40 0.43 -21.50 -9.37
N SER A 41 -0.17 -22.30 -8.48
CA SER A 41 -1.04 -21.82 -7.40
C SER A 41 -0.27 -21.02 -6.35
N LEU A 42 1.01 -21.38 -6.13
CA LEU A 42 1.95 -20.79 -5.19
C LEU A 42 3.27 -20.48 -5.93
N MET A 43 4.01 -19.49 -5.49
CA MET A 43 5.37 -19.22 -5.95
C MET A 43 6.24 -20.47 -5.83
N THR A 44 6.95 -20.83 -6.92
CA THR A 44 7.87 -21.98 -6.92
C THR A 44 9.14 -21.68 -6.14
N ASP A 45 9.84 -22.71 -5.69
CA ASP A 45 11.10 -22.54 -4.98
C ASP A 45 12.15 -21.83 -5.85
N GLU A 46 12.16 -22.05 -7.17
CA GLU A 46 13.04 -21.36 -8.11
C GLU A 46 12.77 -19.83 -8.12
N VAL A 47 11.51 -19.43 -8.19
CA VAL A 47 11.13 -18.00 -8.16
C VAL A 47 11.45 -17.39 -6.80
N LEU A 48 11.17 -18.12 -5.70
CA LEU A 48 11.46 -17.66 -4.34
C LEU A 48 12.97 -17.45 -4.14
N GLU A 49 13.81 -18.39 -4.57
CA GLU A 49 15.27 -18.27 -4.45
C GLU A 49 15.81 -17.10 -5.28
N ASN A 50 15.35 -16.95 -6.53
CA ASN A 50 15.71 -15.81 -7.37
C ASN A 50 15.26 -14.48 -6.76
N TYR A 51 14.02 -14.42 -6.21
CA TYR A 51 13.53 -13.24 -5.52
C TYR A 51 14.44 -12.86 -4.36
N VAL A 52 14.69 -13.78 -3.43
CA VAL A 52 15.50 -13.50 -2.23
C VAL A 52 16.90 -13.05 -2.63
N ARG A 53 17.57 -13.77 -3.52
CA ARG A 53 18.93 -13.45 -3.98
C ARG A 53 18.98 -12.06 -4.62
N GLN A 54 18.13 -11.80 -5.60
CA GLN A 54 18.16 -10.54 -6.35
C GLN A 54 17.74 -9.32 -5.50
N VAL A 55 16.81 -9.48 -4.54
CA VAL A 55 16.46 -8.40 -3.60
C VAL A 55 17.66 -8.08 -2.70
N ILE A 56 18.40 -9.06 -2.22
CA ILE A 56 19.61 -8.82 -1.44
C ILE A 56 20.67 -8.10 -2.29
N ASP A 57 20.87 -8.56 -3.54
CA ASP A 57 21.90 -8.03 -4.45
C ASP A 57 21.66 -6.56 -4.85
N ILE A 58 20.39 -6.12 -4.99
CA ILE A 58 20.11 -4.75 -5.44
C ILE A 58 20.27 -3.69 -4.33
N HIS A 59 20.25 -4.10 -3.07
CA HIS A 59 20.41 -3.18 -1.95
C HIS A 59 21.88 -2.88 -1.70
N GLY A 60 22.21 -1.63 -1.37
CA GLY A 60 23.54 -1.22 -0.98
C GLY A 60 24.02 -1.97 0.29
N ARG A 61 25.32 -2.11 0.45
CA ARG A 61 25.94 -2.92 1.51
C ARG A 61 25.45 -2.60 2.92
N TYR A 62 25.15 -1.34 3.20
CA TYR A 62 24.73 -0.85 4.51
C TYR A 62 23.23 -0.57 4.61
N ALA A 63 22.45 -0.86 3.56
CA ALA A 63 21.01 -0.70 3.60
C ALA A 63 20.36 -1.82 4.40
N GLU A 64 19.34 -1.49 5.18
CA GLU A 64 18.39 -2.48 5.70
C GLU A 64 17.62 -3.07 4.50
N ILE A 65 17.47 -4.36 4.47
CA ILE A 65 16.76 -5.08 3.41
C ILE A 65 15.38 -5.45 3.90
N GLU A 66 14.35 -4.84 3.32
CA GLU A 66 12.97 -5.21 3.63
C GLU A 66 12.44 -6.23 2.62
N PHE A 67 11.88 -7.33 3.13
CA PHE A 67 11.07 -8.29 2.40
C PHE A 67 9.61 -8.06 2.76
N ALA A 68 8.84 -7.47 1.84
CA ALA A 68 7.44 -7.14 2.04
C ALA A 68 6.54 -8.22 1.43
N TRP A 69 5.96 -9.08 2.28
CA TRP A 69 5.09 -10.17 1.89
C TRP A 69 3.63 -9.72 1.84
N HIS A 70 3.04 -9.82 0.66
CA HIS A 70 1.68 -9.33 0.40
C HIS A 70 0.94 -10.30 -0.55
N GLY A 71 -0.14 -9.85 -1.17
CA GLY A 71 -0.88 -10.58 -2.19
C GLY A 71 -2.37 -10.59 -1.92
N GLY A 72 -3.02 -11.72 -2.18
CA GLY A 72 -4.39 -11.97 -1.72
C GLY A 72 -4.40 -12.11 -0.21
N GLU A 73 -4.04 -13.30 0.27
CA GLU A 73 -3.78 -13.51 1.70
C GLU A 73 -2.50 -14.36 1.86
N PRO A 74 -1.36 -13.77 2.24
CA PRO A 74 -0.08 -14.47 2.25
C PRO A 74 -0.01 -15.62 3.26
N THR A 75 -0.79 -15.59 4.34
CA THR A 75 -0.82 -16.71 5.30
C THR A 75 -1.36 -18.01 4.69
N MET A 76 -2.07 -17.95 3.56
CA MET A 76 -2.48 -19.16 2.82
C MET A 76 -1.29 -19.90 2.17
N CYS A 77 -0.09 -19.31 2.12
CA CYS A 77 1.14 -20.02 1.69
C CYS A 77 1.57 -21.09 2.69
N GLY A 78 1.15 -20.98 3.96
CA GLY A 78 1.56 -21.84 5.06
C GLY A 78 2.95 -21.51 5.61
N ILE A 79 3.21 -21.86 6.86
CA ILE A 79 4.49 -21.63 7.57
C ILE A 79 5.68 -22.24 6.83
N PRO A 80 5.60 -23.47 6.26
CA PRO A 80 6.73 -24.08 5.56
C PRO A 80 7.26 -23.27 4.37
N PHE A 81 6.42 -22.47 3.70
CA PHE A 81 6.87 -21.55 2.67
C PHE A 81 7.78 -20.46 3.24
N PHE A 82 7.39 -19.88 4.36
CA PHE A 82 8.16 -18.81 5.01
C PHE A 82 9.42 -19.34 5.68
N GLU A 83 9.42 -20.56 6.20
CA GLU A 83 10.65 -21.22 6.70
C GLU A 83 11.69 -21.34 5.58
N ARG A 84 11.28 -21.76 4.37
CA ARG A 84 12.18 -21.77 3.21
C ARG A 84 12.68 -20.36 2.86
N ALA A 85 11.81 -19.36 2.90
CA ALA A 85 12.21 -17.97 2.66
C ALA A 85 13.26 -17.50 3.67
N MET A 86 13.07 -17.79 4.97
CA MET A 86 14.05 -17.46 6.03
C MET A 86 15.39 -18.18 5.81
N ALA A 87 15.37 -19.46 5.43
CA ALA A 87 16.59 -20.21 5.12
C ALA A 87 17.36 -19.61 3.93
N LEU A 88 16.65 -19.16 2.89
CA LEU A 88 17.26 -18.47 1.75
C LEU A 88 17.82 -17.08 2.13
N GLN A 89 17.09 -16.31 2.95
CA GLN A 89 17.57 -15.04 3.48
C GLN A 89 18.84 -15.22 4.32
N GLN A 90 18.90 -16.25 5.13
CA GLN A 90 20.11 -16.59 5.90
C GLN A 90 21.26 -16.97 4.97
N LYS A 91 20.99 -17.80 3.94
CA LYS A 91 22.00 -18.26 2.96
C LYS A 91 22.64 -17.10 2.18
N TYR A 92 21.84 -16.13 1.74
CA TYR A 92 22.31 -15.06 0.86
C TYR A 92 22.58 -13.73 1.60
N GLY A 93 22.04 -13.55 2.82
CA GLY A 93 22.10 -12.29 3.55
C GLY A 93 23.47 -11.94 4.13
N GLU A 94 24.38 -12.92 4.33
CA GLU A 94 25.76 -12.68 4.80
C GLU A 94 25.85 -11.78 6.05
N GLY A 95 24.94 -11.93 7.01
CA GLY A 95 24.87 -11.13 8.23
C GLY A 95 24.30 -9.72 8.06
N ARG A 96 23.68 -9.42 6.91
CA ARG A 96 22.98 -8.15 6.68
C ARG A 96 21.70 -8.05 7.52
N GLN A 97 21.32 -6.84 7.85
CA GLN A 97 20.06 -6.58 8.55
C GLN A 97 18.88 -6.81 7.60
N ILE A 98 18.07 -7.82 7.88
CA ILE A 98 16.88 -8.16 7.11
C ILE A 98 15.64 -7.94 7.98
N LEU A 99 14.67 -7.21 7.42
CA LEU A 99 13.35 -7.00 7.99
C LEU A 99 12.32 -7.75 7.16
N ASN A 100 11.45 -8.51 7.79
CA ASN A 100 10.30 -9.11 7.15
C ASN A 100 9.01 -8.41 7.59
N THR A 101 8.25 -7.88 6.62
CA THR A 101 6.91 -7.33 6.84
C THR A 101 5.87 -8.20 6.14
N LEU A 102 4.71 -8.39 6.74
CA LEU A 102 3.64 -9.20 6.14
C LEU A 102 2.29 -8.52 6.34
N GLN A 103 1.58 -8.29 5.23
CA GLN A 103 0.24 -7.70 5.25
C GLN A 103 -0.82 -8.79 5.20
N THR A 104 -1.67 -8.87 6.21
CA THR A 104 -2.72 -9.89 6.32
C THR A 104 -4.09 -9.31 6.66
N ASN A 105 -5.14 -10.04 6.29
CA ASN A 105 -6.49 -9.76 6.77
C ASN A 105 -6.74 -10.27 8.22
N GLY A 106 -5.80 -11.01 8.79
CA GLY A 106 -5.81 -11.47 10.18
C GLY A 106 -6.70 -12.70 10.46
N THR A 107 -7.56 -13.11 9.53
CA THR A 107 -8.60 -14.13 9.80
C THR A 107 -8.10 -15.56 9.85
N LEU A 108 -6.86 -15.82 9.42
CA LEU A 108 -6.22 -17.14 9.41
C LEU A 108 -5.08 -17.26 10.43
N LEU A 109 -4.86 -16.23 11.26
CA LEU A 109 -3.83 -16.28 12.28
C LEU A 109 -4.16 -17.33 13.35
N THR A 110 -3.13 -18.03 13.79
CA THR A 110 -3.16 -19.05 14.85
C THR A 110 -2.02 -18.79 15.84
N ASP A 111 -2.03 -19.47 16.98
CA ASP A 111 -0.90 -19.43 17.92
C ASP A 111 0.42 -19.79 17.24
N GLU A 112 0.41 -20.78 16.34
CA GLU A 112 1.60 -21.21 15.58
C GLU A 112 2.13 -20.11 14.67
N TRP A 113 1.24 -19.41 13.92
CA TRP A 113 1.62 -18.25 13.11
C TRP A 113 2.24 -17.14 13.96
N CYS A 114 1.64 -16.81 15.09
CA CYS A 114 2.13 -15.75 15.95
C CYS A 114 3.47 -16.11 16.62
N GLN A 115 3.69 -17.37 16.98
CA GLN A 115 4.99 -17.87 17.44
C GLN A 115 6.06 -17.75 16.34
N PHE A 116 5.71 -18.16 15.11
CA PHE A 116 6.61 -18.01 13.95
C PHE A 116 7.00 -16.53 13.74
N PHE A 117 6.02 -15.64 13.70
CA PHE A 117 6.28 -14.20 13.53
C PHE A 117 7.14 -13.62 14.65
N ARG A 118 6.88 -14.01 15.89
CA ARG A 118 7.67 -13.57 17.03
C ARG A 118 9.12 -14.03 16.95
N ASN A 119 9.32 -15.32 16.61
CA ASN A 119 10.65 -15.93 16.54
C ASN A 119 11.50 -15.33 15.41
N HIS A 120 10.88 -14.97 14.29
CA HIS A 120 11.54 -14.38 13.13
C HIS A 120 11.41 -12.85 13.05
N GLN A 121 10.92 -12.20 14.10
CA GLN A 121 10.82 -10.73 14.22
C GLN A 121 10.06 -10.06 13.07
N PHE A 122 9.00 -10.71 12.57
CA PHE A 122 8.12 -10.11 11.57
C PHE A 122 7.39 -8.89 12.13
N ARG A 123 7.20 -7.89 11.27
CA ARG A 123 6.25 -6.80 11.49
C ARG A 123 4.98 -7.08 10.69
N ILE A 124 3.86 -7.10 11.36
CA ILE A 124 2.58 -7.49 10.75
C ILE A 124 1.72 -6.27 10.49
N GLY A 125 1.32 -6.08 9.23
CA GLY A 125 0.24 -5.18 8.87
C GLY A 125 -1.09 -5.92 8.97
N ILE A 126 -1.99 -5.52 9.89
CA ILE A 126 -3.32 -6.12 9.98
C ILE A 126 -4.38 -5.19 9.42
N SER A 127 -5.23 -5.72 8.55
CA SER A 127 -6.26 -4.96 7.85
C SER A 127 -7.53 -4.80 8.66
N ILE A 128 -7.81 -3.59 9.18
CA ILE A 128 -9.00 -3.28 9.98
C ILE A 128 -9.58 -1.92 9.55
N ASP A 129 -10.86 -1.88 9.14
CA ASP A 129 -11.49 -0.66 8.59
C ASP A 129 -12.26 0.17 9.64
N GLY A 130 -12.14 -0.16 10.92
CA GLY A 130 -12.83 0.48 12.03
C GLY A 130 -13.64 -0.53 12.87
N PRO A 131 -14.58 -0.08 13.71
CA PRO A 131 -15.49 -0.93 14.46
C PRO A 131 -16.29 -1.87 13.57
N GLU A 132 -16.92 -2.89 14.15
CA GLU A 132 -17.59 -3.98 13.45
C GLU A 132 -18.56 -3.52 12.36
N HIS A 133 -19.44 -2.58 12.69
CA HIS A 133 -20.45 -2.09 11.75
C HIS A 133 -19.85 -1.39 10.51
N LEU A 134 -18.65 -0.79 10.61
CA LEU A 134 -17.94 -0.21 9.47
C LEU A 134 -17.09 -1.23 8.73
N HIS A 135 -16.35 -2.07 9.47
CA HIS A 135 -15.50 -3.12 8.90
C HIS A 135 -16.32 -4.10 8.06
N ASN A 136 -17.45 -4.57 8.58
CA ASN A 136 -18.29 -5.58 7.96
C ASN A 136 -19.08 -5.09 6.75
N ILE A 137 -19.07 -3.79 6.40
CA ILE A 137 -19.74 -3.30 5.18
C ILE A 137 -19.07 -3.90 3.94
N TYR A 138 -17.75 -3.79 3.82
CA TYR A 138 -17.02 -4.18 2.63
C TYR A 138 -16.08 -5.37 2.81
N ARG A 139 -15.59 -5.64 4.04
CA ARG A 139 -14.74 -6.80 4.30
C ARG A 139 -15.58 -8.04 4.54
N LYS A 140 -15.83 -8.75 3.46
CA LYS A 140 -16.68 -9.94 3.41
C LYS A 140 -15.86 -11.17 3.06
N ASP A 141 -16.31 -12.32 3.53
CA ASP A 141 -15.82 -13.61 3.07
C ASP A 141 -16.54 -14.09 1.79
N ALA A 142 -16.23 -15.30 1.34
CA ALA A 142 -16.81 -15.88 0.13
C ALA A 142 -18.32 -16.16 0.25
N ARG A 143 -18.87 -16.18 1.48
CA ARG A 143 -20.31 -16.35 1.76
C ARG A 143 -21.05 -15.03 1.90
N GLY A 144 -20.31 -13.90 1.82
CA GLY A 144 -20.87 -12.56 2.05
C GLY A 144 -20.99 -12.18 3.54
N GLU A 145 -20.43 -13.00 4.45
CA GLU A 145 -20.44 -12.73 5.88
C GLU A 145 -19.36 -11.72 6.28
N GLY A 146 -19.62 -10.96 7.33
CA GLY A 146 -18.65 -10.05 7.93
C GLY A 146 -17.45 -10.78 8.51
N THR A 147 -16.29 -10.12 8.53
CA THR A 147 -15.04 -10.76 8.97
C THR A 147 -14.47 -10.20 10.25
N PHE A 148 -15.12 -9.19 10.85
CA PHE A 148 -14.63 -8.45 12.02
C PHE A 148 -14.20 -9.35 13.18
N SER A 149 -15.08 -10.24 13.65
CA SER A 149 -14.79 -11.10 14.80
C SER A 149 -13.56 -11.99 14.56
N ARG A 150 -13.39 -12.54 13.35
CA ARG A 150 -12.22 -13.35 12.99
C ARG A 150 -10.95 -12.51 12.91
N THR A 151 -11.04 -11.30 12.37
CA THR A 151 -9.91 -10.36 12.31
C THR A 151 -9.48 -9.93 13.72
N MET A 152 -10.44 -9.62 14.61
CA MET A 152 -10.14 -9.26 16.01
C MET A 152 -9.55 -10.43 16.78
N HIS A 153 -10.00 -11.66 16.56
CA HIS A 153 -9.35 -12.85 17.12
C HIS A 153 -7.89 -12.95 16.70
N GLY A 154 -7.59 -12.72 15.40
CA GLY A 154 -6.19 -12.66 14.93
C GLY A 154 -5.38 -11.54 15.59
N LEU A 155 -5.98 -10.36 15.80
CA LEU A 155 -5.35 -9.26 16.53
C LEU A 155 -5.04 -9.66 17.98
N ASP A 156 -5.98 -10.31 18.68
CA ASP A 156 -5.78 -10.77 20.06
C ASP A 156 -4.63 -11.77 20.16
N LEU A 157 -4.46 -12.63 19.15
CA LEU A 157 -3.32 -13.55 19.07
C LEU A 157 -1.99 -12.79 18.87
N LEU A 158 -1.95 -11.77 18.02
CA LEU A 158 -0.74 -10.93 17.85
C LEU A 158 -0.36 -10.26 19.18
N LEU A 159 -1.34 -9.70 19.89
CA LEU A 159 -1.15 -9.09 21.21
C LEU A 159 -0.66 -10.11 22.26
N LYS A 160 -1.31 -11.28 22.31
CA LYS A 160 -0.97 -12.38 23.22
C LYS A 160 0.50 -12.82 23.07
N HIS A 161 0.98 -12.92 21.85
CA HIS A 161 2.34 -13.36 21.55
C HIS A 161 3.37 -12.22 21.50
N GLY A 162 2.95 -10.96 21.68
CA GLY A 162 3.83 -9.79 21.63
C GLY A 162 4.48 -9.60 20.23
N VAL A 163 3.75 -9.91 19.16
CA VAL A 163 4.18 -9.67 17.79
C VAL A 163 4.04 -8.18 17.48
N ASP A 164 5.05 -7.58 16.86
CA ASP A 164 4.99 -6.18 16.41
C ASP A 164 4.01 -6.04 15.24
N PHE A 165 3.08 -5.10 15.35
CA PHE A 165 2.08 -4.89 14.30
C PHE A 165 1.66 -3.43 14.14
N ASN A 166 1.15 -3.13 12.96
CA ASN A 166 0.45 -1.89 12.63
C ASN A 166 -0.93 -2.20 12.05
N THR A 167 -1.82 -1.20 12.01
CA THR A 167 -3.12 -1.32 11.37
C THR A 167 -3.17 -0.59 10.05
N LEU A 168 -3.76 -1.25 9.05
CA LEU A 168 -4.04 -0.68 7.74
C LEU A 168 -5.55 -0.58 7.56
N THR A 169 -6.04 0.65 7.41
CA THR A 169 -7.45 0.96 7.20
C THR A 169 -7.67 1.46 5.78
N THR A 170 -8.52 0.77 5.04
CA THR A 170 -9.01 1.28 3.76
C THR A 170 -10.10 2.31 4.00
N VAL A 171 -9.81 3.60 3.73
CA VAL A 171 -10.82 4.66 3.84
C VAL A 171 -11.70 4.63 2.60
N ASN A 172 -12.97 4.37 2.81
CA ASN A 172 -13.98 4.11 1.79
C ASN A 172 -15.23 4.97 2.01
N ALA A 173 -16.23 4.84 1.14
CA ALA A 173 -17.46 5.63 1.22
C ALA A 173 -18.23 5.45 2.55
N ALA A 174 -18.08 4.29 3.22
CA ALA A 174 -18.82 4.01 4.44
C ALA A 174 -18.14 4.57 5.69
N ASN A 175 -16.81 4.45 5.82
CA ASN A 175 -16.10 4.87 7.03
C ASN A 175 -15.55 6.30 6.99
N ALA A 176 -15.52 6.95 5.83
CA ALA A 176 -14.95 8.29 5.67
C ALA A 176 -15.63 9.37 6.52
N THR A 177 -16.89 9.19 6.90
CA THR A 177 -17.64 10.12 7.77
C THR A 177 -17.53 9.79 9.27
N HIS A 178 -16.82 8.71 9.61
CA HIS A 178 -16.69 8.16 10.97
C HIS A 178 -15.25 8.27 11.52
N ALA A 179 -14.48 9.28 11.08
CA ALA A 179 -13.04 9.39 11.36
C ALA A 179 -12.69 9.32 12.85
N ALA A 180 -13.42 10.06 13.71
CA ALA A 180 -13.17 10.06 15.16
C ALA A 180 -13.42 8.69 15.78
N GLU A 181 -14.50 8.01 15.38
CA GLU A 181 -14.85 6.67 15.85
C GLU A 181 -13.80 5.65 15.42
N VAL A 182 -13.38 5.68 14.14
CA VAL A 182 -12.33 4.80 13.60
C VAL A 182 -11.01 5.03 14.36
N TYR A 183 -10.61 6.28 14.57
CA TYR A 183 -9.38 6.59 15.29
C TYR A 183 -9.43 6.12 16.74
N GLN A 184 -10.50 6.43 17.46
CA GLN A 184 -10.68 6.06 18.87
C GLN A 184 -10.67 4.54 19.05
N PHE A 185 -11.25 3.80 18.12
CA PHE A 185 -11.22 2.35 18.10
C PHE A 185 -9.80 1.82 17.91
N LEU A 186 -9.11 2.25 16.84
CA LEU A 186 -7.78 1.73 16.48
C LEU A 186 -6.70 2.11 17.49
N ARG A 187 -6.75 3.33 18.05
CA ARG A 187 -5.76 3.80 19.03
C ARG A 187 -5.74 2.96 20.31
N GLY A 188 -6.80 2.21 20.58
CA GLY A 188 -6.90 1.31 21.74
C GLY A 188 -5.84 0.20 21.75
N PHE A 189 -5.39 -0.22 20.57
CA PHE A 189 -4.45 -1.34 20.43
C PHE A 189 -3.31 -1.09 19.42
N SER A 190 -3.45 -0.18 18.48
CA SER A 190 -2.41 0.11 17.47
C SER A 190 -1.53 1.28 17.87
N ASN A 191 -0.22 1.14 17.64
CA ASN A 191 0.75 2.23 17.81
C ASN A 191 1.10 2.92 16.47
N TYR A 192 0.90 2.25 15.34
CA TYR A 192 1.11 2.80 14.01
C TYR A 192 -0.11 2.51 13.13
N MET A 193 -0.71 3.56 12.56
CA MET A 193 -1.95 3.50 11.79
C MET A 193 -1.74 4.03 10.38
N GLN A 194 -2.25 3.28 9.40
CA GLN A 194 -2.23 3.68 7.99
C GLN A 194 -3.68 3.86 7.51
N PHE A 195 -3.96 4.98 6.86
CA PHE A 195 -5.27 5.34 6.31
C PHE A 195 -5.16 5.53 4.80
N LEU A 196 -5.47 4.49 4.03
CA LEU A 196 -5.34 4.48 2.58
C LEU A 196 -6.70 4.71 1.92
N PRO A 197 -6.84 5.75 1.07
CA PRO A 197 -8.09 5.98 0.37
C PRO A 197 -8.29 4.94 -0.72
N VAL A 198 -9.49 4.40 -0.84
CA VAL A 198 -9.87 3.63 -2.01
C VAL A 198 -10.51 4.51 -3.07
N VAL A 199 -9.94 4.48 -4.26
CA VAL A 199 -10.44 5.16 -5.46
C VAL A 199 -10.30 4.18 -6.61
N GLU A 200 -11.40 3.59 -7.04
CA GLU A 200 -11.42 2.60 -8.13
C GLU A 200 -12.42 2.99 -9.20
N SER A 201 -12.06 2.67 -10.45
CA SER A 201 -12.91 2.90 -11.60
C SER A 201 -13.46 1.58 -12.11
N LEU A 202 -14.74 1.57 -12.48
CA LEU A 202 -15.42 0.42 -13.08
C LEU A 202 -15.68 0.67 -14.58
N PRO A 203 -15.74 -0.39 -15.40
CA PRO A 203 -16.19 -0.29 -16.78
C PRO A 203 -17.62 0.26 -16.85
N LEU A 204 -17.92 1.11 -17.85
CA LEU A 204 -19.26 1.70 -18.01
C LEU A 204 -20.36 0.65 -18.26
N ASN A 205 -20.00 -0.49 -18.85
CA ASN A 205 -20.96 -1.50 -19.31
C ASN A 205 -21.07 -2.72 -18.38
N ASP A 206 -20.40 -2.72 -17.23
CA ASP A 206 -20.39 -3.88 -16.33
C ASP A 206 -20.65 -3.44 -14.88
N SER A 207 -21.93 -3.30 -14.54
CA SER A 207 -22.40 -2.87 -13.21
C SER A 207 -22.17 -3.92 -12.11
N HIS A 208 -21.67 -5.11 -12.42
CA HIS A 208 -21.66 -6.25 -11.51
C HIS A 208 -20.29 -6.90 -11.29
N LYS A 209 -19.24 -6.47 -11.98
CA LYS A 209 -17.90 -7.01 -11.78
C LYS A 209 -16.98 -5.93 -11.23
N ASN A 210 -16.50 -6.13 -9.99
CA ASN A 210 -15.43 -5.35 -9.39
C ASN A 210 -14.10 -5.60 -10.14
N VAL A 211 -14.04 -5.20 -11.39
CA VAL A 211 -12.81 -5.26 -12.17
C VAL A 211 -12.14 -3.90 -12.08
N ALA A 212 -11.09 -3.81 -11.27
CA ALA A 212 -10.23 -2.65 -11.28
C ALA A 212 -9.68 -2.43 -12.70
N LEU A 213 -9.96 -1.28 -13.28
CA LEU A 213 -9.41 -0.91 -14.58
C LEU A 213 -7.96 -0.43 -14.45
N PRO A 214 -7.13 -0.63 -15.48
CA PRO A 214 -5.79 -0.07 -15.52
C PRO A 214 -5.82 1.42 -15.19
N PRO A 215 -4.84 1.94 -14.42
CA PRO A 215 -4.78 3.36 -14.10
C PRO A 215 -4.81 4.21 -15.37
N GLY A 216 -5.57 5.30 -15.33
CA GLY A 216 -5.96 6.06 -16.50
C GLY A 216 -4.90 6.88 -17.22
N ILE A 217 -3.61 6.69 -16.95
CA ILE A 217 -2.54 7.43 -17.63
C ILE A 217 -2.59 7.19 -19.15
N TYR A 218 -3.07 6.01 -19.58
CA TYR A 218 -3.09 5.61 -21.00
C TYR A 218 -4.46 5.15 -21.52
N SER A 219 -5.53 5.26 -20.73
CA SER A 219 -6.85 4.79 -21.14
C SER A 219 -7.77 5.95 -21.52
N HIS A 220 -8.23 5.99 -22.77
CA HIS A 220 -9.26 6.89 -23.27
C HIS A 220 -10.69 6.39 -23.03
N GLN A 221 -10.86 5.26 -22.33
CA GLN A 221 -12.19 4.70 -22.07
C GLN A 221 -12.93 5.50 -20.99
N PRO A 222 -14.19 5.82 -21.16
CA PRO A 222 -15.03 6.40 -20.13
C PRO A 222 -15.08 5.50 -18.89
N ARG A 223 -15.06 6.07 -17.71
CA ARG A 223 -15.00 5.33 -16.43
C ARG A 223 -15.99 5.88 -15.45
N ASN A 224 -16.65 4.99 -14.72
CA ASN A 224 -17.41 5.33 -13.53
C ASN A 224 -16.59 5.02 -12.30
N LEU A 225 -16.66 5.88 -11.29
CA LEU A 225 -16.12 5.57 -9.98
C LEU A 225 -16.97 4.49 -9.31
N ALA A 226 -16.29 3.53 -8.70
CA ALA A 226 -16.96 2.51 -7.91
C ALA A 226 -17.68 3.16 -6.71
N PRO A 227 -18.88 2.69 -6.34
CA PRO A 227 -19.68 3.26 -5.24
C PRO A 227 -18.99 3.26 -3.88
N PHE A 228 -18.04 2.35 -3.67
CA PHE A 228 -17.25 2.28 -2.45
C PHE A 228 -16.07 3.27 -2.43
N SER A 229 -15.77 3.95 -3.55
CA SER A 229 -14.71 4.95 -3.60
C SER A 229 -15.00 6.13 -2.67
N VAL A 230 -13.98 6.55 -1.93
CA VAL A 230 -14.13 7.65 -0.99
C VAL A 230 -14.29 8.99 -1.74
N GLN A 231 -15.24 9.82 -1.30
CA GLN A 231 -15.40 11.17 -1.84
C GLN A 231 -14.26 12.08 -1.40
N PRO A 232 -13.72 12.94 -2.28
CA PRO A 232 -12.56 13.78 -1.98
C PRO A 232 -12.67 14.61 -0.71
N GLU A 233 -13.79 15.33 -0.56
CA GLU A 233 -14.03 16.20 0.58
C GLU A 233 -14.23 15.40 1.88
N ALA A 234 -14.87 14.22 1.79
CA ALA A 234 -15.03 13.31 2.93
C ALA A 234 -13.66 12.81 3.40
N TYR A 235 -12.77 12.44 2.46
CA TYR A 235 -11.40 12.02 2.79
C TYR A 235 -10.60 13.16 3.42
N GLY A 236 -10.69 14.38 2.90
CA GLY A 236 -10.04 15.54 3.49
C GLY A 236 -10.50 15.82 4.92
N LYS A 237 -11.82 15.78 5.16
CA LYS A 237 -12.41 15.93 6.51
C LYS A 237 -11.97 14.78 7.43
N PHE A 238 -11.95 13.55 6.92
CA PHE A 238 -11.45 12.38 7.65
C PHE A 238 -10.04 12.63 8.17
N LEU A 239 -9.11 13.02 7.30
CA LEU A 239 -7.72 13.27 7.69
C LEU A 239 -7.56 14.43 8.67
N CYS A 240 -8.33 15.53 8.52
CA CYS A 240 -8.34 16.64 9.47
C CYS A 240 -8.81 16.19 10.86
N THR A 241 -9.88 15.37 10.91
CA THR A 241 -10.40 14.83 12.17
C THR A 241 -9.39 13.88 12.83
N ILE A 242 -8.75 12.98 12.06
CA ILE A 242 -7.67 12.12 12.56
C ILE A 242 -6.55 12.96 13.17
N PHE A 243 -6.12 14.04 12.48
CA PHE A 243 -5.10 14.95 12.99
C PHE A 243 -5.49 15.59 14.32
N ASP A 244 -6.74 16.06 14.44
CA ASP A 244 -7.25 16.68 15.68
C ASP A 244 -7.26 15.68 16.84
N GLU A 245 -7.75 14.47 16.64
CA GLU A 245 -7.77 13.42 17.67
C GLU A 245 -6.35 13.04 18.08
N TRP A 246 -5.44 12.82 17.11
CA TRP A 246 -4.05 12.48 17.34
C TRP A 246 -3.30 13.61 18.06
N SER A 247 -3.45 14.85 17.61
CA SER A 247 -2.70 16.00 18.13
C SER A 247 -3.06 16.39 19.56
N ARG A 248 -4.26 16.02 20.05
CA ARG A 248 -4.71 16.30 21.41
C ARG A 248 -4.04 15.43 22.47
N ARG A 249 -3.70 14.18 22.16
CA ARG A 249 -3.32 13.21 23.21
C ARG A 249 -2.30 12.16 22.82
N ASP A 250 -1.97 12.02 21.55
CA ASP A 250 -1.20 10.86 21.08
C ASP A 250 0.13 11.22 20.40
N VAL A 251 0.49 12.49 20.31
CA VAL A 251 1.79 12.96 19.78
C VAL A 251 2.95 12.29 20.53
N GLY A 252 3.87 11.67 19.79
CA GLY A 252 5.01 10.93 20.34
C GLY A 252 4.66 9.56 20.96
N ARG A 253 3.38 9.16 20.95
CA ARG A 253 2.92 7.87 21.48
C ARG A 253 2.30 6.97 20.41
N LYS A 254 1.58 7.56 19.49
CA LYS A 254 0.94 6.90 18.35
C LYS A 254 1.39 7.61 17.08
N TYR A 255 1.54 6.86 16.03
CA TYR A 255 1.99 7.35 14.73
C TYR A 255 0.91 7.12 13.68
N VAL A 256 0.69 8.11 12.86
CA VAL A 256 -0.26 8.05 11.73
C VAL A 256 0.50 8.37 10.45
N GLN A 257 0.67 7.38 9.58
CA GLN A 257 1.56 7.45 8.42
C GLN A 257 1.39 8.74 7.58
N VAL A 258 0.15 9.12 7.25
CA VAL A 258 -0.11 10.31 6.43
C VAL A 258 0.20 11.62 7.17
N ILE A 259 0.08 11.64 8.50
CA ILE A 259 0.45 12.79 9.33
C ILE A 259 1.98 12.90 9.40
N GLU A 260 2.67 11.78 9.64
CA GLU A 260 4.15 11.74 9.65
C GLU A 260 4.71 12.19 8.29
N ALA A 261 4.12 11.73 7.17
CA ALA A 261 4.48 12.16 5.83
C ALA A 261 4.27 13.69 5.63
N ALA A 262 3.14 14.22 6.10
CA ALA A 262 2.87 15.65 6.01
C ALA A 262 3.84 16.49 6.85
N ILE A 263 4.16 16.04 8.06
CA ILE A 263 5.17 16.69 8.93
C ILE A 263 6.56 16.61 8.29
N GLY A 264 6.92 15.45 7.72
CA GLY A 264 8.17 15.29 6.97
C GLY A 264 8.31 16.35 5.90
N ASN A 265 7.32 16.48 5.01
CA ASN A 265 7.32 17.48 3.94
C ASN A 265 7.33 18.93 4.47
N LEU A 266 6.60 19.23 5.55
CA LEU A 266 6.62 20.55 6.18
C LEU A 266 7.98 20.91 6.79
N THR A 267 8.76 19.92 7.20
CA THR A 267 10.10 20.08 7.80
C THR A 267 11.23 19.76 6.82
N HIS A 268 10.93 19.69 5.52
CA HIS A 268 11.89 19.37 4.46
C HIS A 268 12.63 18.03 4.65
N ARG A 269 11.96 17.05 5.23
CA ARG A 269 12.41 15.67 5.34
C ARG A 269 11.63 14.80 4.34
N PRO A 270 12.17 13.65 3.91
CA PRO A 270 11.41 12.71 3.08
C PRO A 270 10.08 12.34 3.72
N ALA A 271 9.00 12.32 2.92
CA ALA A 271 7.67 11.95 3.39
C ALA A 271 7.59 10.46 3.81
N GLY A 272 8.44 9.61 3.23
CA GLY A 272 8.37 8.16 3.43
C GLY A 272 7.07 7.54 2.89
N LEU A 273 6.34 8.28 2.05
CA LEU A 273 5.07 7.85 1.45
C LEU A 273 5.02 8.33 0.00
N CYS A 274 5.21 7.43 -0.96
CA CYS A 274 5.36 7.74 -2.38
C CYS A 274 4.24 8.61 -2.96
N VAL A 275 3.04 8.55 -2.39
CA VAL A 275 1.90 9.40 -2.80
C VAL A 275 2.22 10.89 -2.60
N HIS A 276 2.99 11.22 -1.58
CA HIS A 276 3.35 12.59 -1.19
C HIS A 276 4.84 12.90 -1.36
N GLU A 277 5.49 12.20 -2.30
CA GLU A 277 6.84 12.51 -2.78
C GLU A 277 6.82 13.01 -4.22
N SER A 278 7.86 13.72 -4.62
CA SER A 278 7.97 14.32 -5.96
C SER A 278 8.01 13.26 -7.06
N VAL A 279 8.68 12.14 -6.79
CA VAL A 279 8.81 11.01 -7.71
C VAL A 279 8.34 9.72 -7.03
N CYS A 280 8.04 8.70 -7.82
CA CYS A 280 7.81 7.34 -7.37
C CYS A 280 8.76 6.37 -8.11
N GLY A 281 8.43 5.06 -8.22
CA GLY A 281 9.28 4.12 -8.96
C GLY A 281 10.41 3.49 -8.14
N HIS A 282 10.47 3.77 -6.84
CA HIS A 282 11.33 3.06 -5.90
C HIS A 282 10.71 1.75 -5.40
N CYS A 283 9.41 1.57 -5.65
CA CYS A 283 8.66 0.36 -5.34
C CYS A 283 8.59 -0.54 -6.57
N GLY A 284 8.51 -1.84 -6.34
CA GLY A 284 8.22 -2.85 -7.35
C GLY A 284 7.37 -3.95 -6.76
N VAL A 285 6.61 -4.68 -7.58
CA VAL A 285 5.82 -5.83 -7.14
C VAL A 285 6.16 -7.05 -7.96
N ILE A 286 6.55 -8.11 -7.30
CA ILE A 286 6.85 -9.42 -7.92
C ILE A 286 5.66 -10.36 -7.67
N GLU A 287 5.11 -10.88 -8.75
CA GLU A 287 4.05 -11.89 -8.74
C GLU A 287 4.61 -13.30 -8.54
N LYS A 288 3.75 -14.25 -8.17
CA LYS A 288 4.10 -15.66 -7.91
C LYS A 288 4.83 -16.36 -9.05
N ASN A 289 4.71 -15.89 -10.29
CA ASN A 289 5.39 -16.41 -11.48
C ASN A 289 6.71 -15.69 -11.78
N GLY A 290 7.15 -14.77 -10.93
CA GLY A 290 8.36 -13.98 -11.12
C GLY A 290 8.21 -12.72 -11.96
N ASP A 291 7.01 -12.39 -12.45
CA ASP A 291 6.76 -11.15 -13.18
C ASP A 291 6.86 -9.94 -12.26
N LEU A 292 7.65 -8.95 -12.67
CA LEU A 292 7.80 -7.66 -11.99
C LEU A 292 6.89 -6.61 -12.63
N TYR A 293 6.16 -5.91 -11.78
CA TYR A 293 5.29 -4.78 -12.13
C TYR A 293 5.74 -3.48 -11.46
N ARG A 294 5.28 -2.33 -12.00
CA ARG A 294 5.67 -0.98 -11.57
C ARG A 294 5.49 -0.72 -10.08
N CYS A 295 4.35 -1.09 -9.51
CA CYS A 295 4.05 -1.11 -8.08
C CYS A 295 2.72 -1.83 -7.86
N ASP A 296 2.31 -1.97 -6.60
CA ASP A 296 1.06 -2.64 -6.21
C ASP A 296 -0.19 -2.11 -6.94
N ARG A 297 -0.28 -0.81 -7.17
CA ARG A 297 -1.40 -0.18 -7.88
C ARG A 297 -1.37 -0.38 -9.40
N TYR A 298 -0.26 -0.85 -9.96
CA TYR A 298 -0.01 -0.99 -11.39
C TYR A 298 0.27 -2.44 -11.80
N VAL A 299 -0.33 -3.43 -11.12
CA VAL A 299 -0.26 -4.83 -11.51
C VAL A 299 -1.27 -5.11 -12.64
N PHE A 300 -0.94 -4.70 -13.85
CA PHE A 300 -1.68 -4.93 -15.09
C PHE A 300 -0.69 -5.25 -16.20
N PRO A 301 -1.07 -6.02 -17.24
CA PRO A 301 -0.17 -6.45 -18.29
C PRO A 301 0.66 -5.31 -18.91
N GLU A 302 0.03 -4.13 -19.10
CA GLU A 302 0.64 -2.95 -19.71
C GLU A 302 1.76 -2.34 -18.85
N TYR A 303 1.79 -2.67 -17.57
CA TYR A 303 2.77 -2.16 -16.59
C TYR A 303 3.77 -3.21 -16.12
N ARG A 304 3.76 -4.39 -16.78
CA ARG A 304 4.79 -5.42 -16.56
C ARG A 304 6.13 -4.89 -17.06
N ILE A 305 7.16 -5.01 -16.23
CA ILE A 305 8.51 -4.57 -16.55
C ILE A 305 9.33 -5.72 -17.13
N GLY A 306 9.21 -6.90 -16.54
CA GLY A 306 9.96 -8.08 -16.94
C GLY A 306 9.66 -9.27 -16.02
N ASN A 307 10.57 -10.26 -16.01
CA ASN A 307 10.49 -11.44 -15.15
C ASN A 307 11.86 -11.69 -14.52
N ILE A 308 11.90 -11.94 -13.21
CA ILE A 308 13.15 -12.12 -12.45
C ILE A 308 13.89 -13.42 -12.79
N LEU A 309 13.25 -14.37 -13.45
CA LEU A 309 13.93 -15.58 -13.97
C LEU A 309 14.63 -15.31 -15.31
N GLN A 310 14.31 -14.22 -16.00
CA GLN A 310 14.78 -13.89 -17.34
C GLN A 310 15.71 -12.69 -17.38
N GLY A 311 15.78 -11.89 -16.32
CA GLY A 311 16.58 -10.69 -16.27
C GLY A 311 16.94 -10.22 -14.87
N SER A 312 17.74 -9.17 -14.82
CA SER A 312 18.22 -8.55 -13.59
C SER A 312 17.16 -7.65 -12.97
N LEU A 313 16.85 -7.88 -11.71
CA LEU A 313 15.97 -6.99 -10.93
C LEU A 313 16.54 -5.56 -10.87
N HIS A 314 17.86 -5.42 -10.82
CA HIS A 314 18.53 -4.12 -10.85
C HIS A 314 18.14 -3.32 -12.10
N ASP A 315 18.30 -3.89 -13.30
CA ASP A 315 18.03 -3.18 -14.56
C ASP A 315 16.55 -2.86 -14.72
N MET A 316 15.70 -3.80 -14.27
CA MET A 316 14.26 -3.60 -14.25
C MET A 316 13.86 -2.45 -13.32
N MET A 317 14.47 -2.34 -12.14
CA MET A 317 14.18 -1.25 -11.21
C MET A 317 14.74 0.11 -11.69
N GLN A 318 15.83 0.14 -12.43
CA GLN A 318 16.27 1.38 -13.12
C GLN A 318 15.23 1.85 -14.14
N THR A 319 14.62 0.94 -14.89
CA THR A 319 13.51 1.26 -15.80
C THR A 319 12.28 1.76 -15.04
N ASN A 320 12.00 1.19 -13.86
CA ASN A 320 10.88 1.63 -13.02
C ASN A 320 11.09 3.04 -12.47
N ARG A 321 12.29 3.38 -12.12
CA ARG A 321 12.66 4.70 -11.64
C ARG A 321 12.36 5.80 -12.66
N LYS A 322 12.69 5.57 -13.93
CA LYS A 322 12.34 6.47 -15.05
C LYS A 322 10.82 6.65 -15.19
N PHE A 323 10.05 5.58 -15.01
CA PHE A 323 8.59 5.68 -14.97
C PHE A 323 8.10 6.54 -13.79
N GLY A 324 8.78 6.46 -12.66
CA GLY A 324 8.45 7.23 -11.46
C GLY A 324 8.65 8.74 -11.61
N GLU A 325 9.62 9.17 -12.43
CA GLU A 325 9.90 10.57 -12.75
C GLU A 325 8.71 11.21 -13.48
N TYR A 326 7.99 10.45 -14.31
CA TYR A 326 6.77 10.91 -14.98
C TYR A 326 5.70 11.44 -14.02
N LYS A 327 5.74 11.06 -12.74
CA LYS A 327 4.82 11.59 -11.73
C LYS A 327 4.91 13.11 -11.64
N LEU A 328 6.13 13.67 -11.65
CA LEU A 328 6.39 15.10 -11.61
C LEU A 328 6.11 15.76 -12.95
N ASP A 329 6.60 15.17 -14.03
CA ASP A 329 6.52 15.73 -15.40
C ASP A 329 5.07 15.83 -15.90
N SER A 330 4.19 14.95 -15.41
CA SER A 330 2.76 14.93 -15.76
C SER A 330 1.86 15.71 -14.81
N LEU A 331 2.41 16.62 -14.00
CA LEU A 331 1.60 17.47 -13.14
C LEU A 331 0.75 18.43 -13.99
N PRO A 332 -0.56 18.54 -13.73
CA PRO A 332 -1.40 19.52 -14.42
C PRO A 332 -1.03 20.95 -14.02
N SER A 333 -1.28 21.93 -14.90
CA SER A 333 -0.99 23.35 -14.67
C SER A 333 -1.54 23.87 -13.35
N ALA A 334 -2.70 23.38 -12.92
CA ALA A 334 -3.30 23.71 -11.63
C ALA A 334 -2.44 23.30 -10.41
N CYS A 335 -1.53 22.32 -10.55
CA CYS A 335 -0.60 21.92 -9.49
C CYS A 335 0.62 22.85 -9.43
N LEU A 336 1.06 23.41 -10.56
CA LEU A 336 2.22 24.31 -10.63
C LEU A 336 2.00 25.62 -9.84
N HIS A 337 0.76 26.07 -9.72
CA HIS A 337 0.35 27.28 -8.98
C HIS A 337 -0.36 26.96 -7.66
N CYS A 338 -0.24 25.73 -7.15
CA CYS A 338 -0.95 25.30 -5.95
C CYS A 338 -0.12 25.58 -4.70
N ASP A 339 -0.73 26.25 -3.72
CA ASP A 339 -0.10 26.60 -2.44
C ASP A 339 0.37 25.41 -1.59
N VAL A 340 -0.18 24.22 -1.81
CA VAL A 340 0.21 22.97 -1.12
C VAL A 340 0.93 21.98 -2.05
N ALA A 341 1.39 22.41 -3.24
CA ALA A 341 2.05 21.52 -4.19
C ALA A 341 3.27 20.81 -3.61
N HIS A 342 4.06 21.52 -2.82
CA HIS A 342 5.27 21.04 -2.14
C HIS A 342 5.01 20.01 -1.02
N LEU A 343 3.77 19.82 -0.63
CA LEU A 343 3.33 18.81 0.35
C LEU A 343 2.61 17.65 -0.33
N CYS A 344 1.86 17.93 -1.39
CA CYS A 344 0.98 16.99 -2.06
C CYS A 344 1.63 16.27 -3.24
N PHE A 345 2.50 16.96 -4.00
CA PHE A 345 3.12 16.49 -5.24
C PHE A 345 2.14 15.85 -6.24
N GLY A 346 0.88 16.34 -6.25
CA GLY A 346 -0.17 15.87 -7.15
C GLY A 346 -0.75 14.49 -6.83
N GLY A 347 -0.38 13.91 -5.70
CA GLY A 347 -0.86 12.58 -5.26
C GLY A 347 -0.42 11.44 -6.18
N CYS A 348 -1.05 10.27 -6.05
CA CYS A 348 -0.74 9.12 -6.90
C CYS A 348 -1.20 9.36 -8.34
N PRO A 349 -0.37 9.09 -9.36
CA PRO A 349 -0.78 9.20 -10.78
C PRO A 349 -1.95 8.27 -11.13
N LYS A 350 -2.10 7.12 -10.47
CA LYS A 350 -3.25 6.21 -10.64
C LYS A 350 -4.58 6.94 -10.44
N ASP A 351 -4.63 7.88 -9.52
CA ASP A 351 -5.87 8.57 -9.13
C ASP A 351 -6.07 9.88 -9.91
N ARG A 352 -5.28 10.16 -10.96
CA ARG A 352 -5.46 11.30 -11.87
C ARG A 352 -6.58 11.03 -12.86
N LEU A 353 -7.81 11.05 -12.37
CA LEU A 353 -9.02 10.67 -13.08
C LEU A 353 -9.83 11.85 -13.63
N VAL A 354 -9.57 13.08 -13.11
CA VAL A 354 -10.32 14.28 -13.48
C VAL A 354 -9.65 14.95 -14.68
N GLU A 355 -10.23 14.77 -15.86
CA GLU A 355 -9.74 15.36 -17.11
C GLU A 355 -10.20 16.81 -17.27
N ARG A 356 -9.32 17.65 -17.78
CA ARG A 356 -9.60 19.00 -18.21
C ARG A 356 -8.91 19.25 -19.53
N ILE A 357 -9.65 19.79 -20.50
CA ILE A 357 -9.07 20.23 -21.77
C ILE A 357 -8.48 21.62 -21.57
N THR A 358 -7.23 21.80 -21.93
CA THR A 358 -6.48 23.06 -21.90
C THR A 358 -5.99 23.42 -23.29
N LEU A 359 -5.45 24.63 -23.46
CA LEU A 359 -4.85 25.07 -24.73
C LEU A 359 -3.63 24.18 -25.12
N ASN A 360 -2.98 23.56 -24.13
CA ASN A 360 -1.82 22.69 -24.33
C ASN A 360 -2.22 21.18 -24.43
N GLY A 361 -3.51 20.89 -24.53
CA GLY A 361 -4.05 19.53 -24.58
C GLY A 361 -4.73 19.08 -23.29
N PRO A 362 -5.09 17.79 -23.18
CA PRO A 362 -5.77 17.26 -22.01
C PRO A 362 -4.81 17.14 -20.82
N GLU A 363 -5.20 17.70 -19.68
CA GLU A 363 -4.54 17.53 -18.40
C GLU A 363 -5.38 16.70 -17.46
N ARG A 364 -4.76 15.90 -16.59
CA ARG A 364 -5.44 15.06 -15.61
C ARG A 364 -5.04 15.41 -14.20
N ARG A 365 -6.02 15.82 -13.41
CA ARG A 365 -5.87 16.11 -11.98
C ARG A 365 -6.27 14.91 -11.13
N ASN A 366 -5.59 14.74 -10.01
CA ASN A 366 -5.92 13.74 -9.02
C ASN A 366 -7.35 13.94 -8.48
N TYR A 367 -8.12 12.86 -8.45
CA TYR A 367 -9.49 12.87 -7.95
C TYR A 367 -9.59 13.37 -6.50
N LEU A 368 -8.65 12.96 -5.64
CA LEU A 368 -8.63 13.35 -4.22
C LEU A 368 -8.07 14.76 -3.98
N CYS A 369 -7.74 15.53 -5.03
CA CYS A 369 -7.15 16.86 -4.93
C CYS A 369 -7.89 17.81 -3.97
N PRO A 370 -9.25 17.90 -3.96
CA PRO A 370 -9.97 18.76 -3.00
C PRO A 370 -9.68 18.36 -1.55
N GLY A 371 -9.69 17.07 -1.25
CA GLY A 371 -9.41 16.54 0.09
C GLY A 371 -7.97 16.75 0.51
N TYR A 372 -6.99 16.50 -0.38
CA TYR A 372 -5.58 16.78 -0.10
C TYR A 372 -5.31 18.26 0.16
N LYS A 373 -5.90 19.17 -0.63
CA LYS A 373 -5.79 20.62 -0.39
C LYS A 373 -6.34 21.01 0.98
N MET A 374 -7.50 20.49 1.34
CA MET A 374 -8.11 20.72 2.65
C MET A 374 -7.16 20.26 3.76
N PHE A 375 -6.70 19.04 3.72
CA PHE A 375 -5.84 18.44 4.76
C PHE A 375 -4.50 19.18 4.89
N PHE A 376 -3.79 19.40 3.78
CA PHE A 376 -2.47 20.03 3.85
C PHE A 376 -2.52 21.49 4.28
N ARG A 377 -3.54 22.25 3.89
CA ARG A 377 -3.77 23.60 4.41
C ARG A 377 -4.05 23.58 5.91
N TYR A 378 -4.93 22.67 6.33
CA TYR A 378 -5.31 22.51 7.72
C TYR A 378 -4.12 22.20 8.63
N ILE A 379 -3.35 21.16 8.29
CA ILE A 379 -2.19 20.74 9.10
C ILE A 379 -1.10 21.82 9.11
N SER A 380 -0.85 22.49 7.98
CA SER A 380 0.13 23.60 7.89
C SER A 380 -0.21 24.77 8.80
N GLN A 381 -1.50 25.12 8.92
CA GLN A 381 -1.97 26.17 9.83
C GLN A 381 -1.78 25.74 11.29
N LYS A 382 -2.19 24.54 11.62
CA LYS A 382 -2.12 24.01 13.01
C LYS A 382 -0.70 23.84 13.54
N ILE A 383 0.25 23.46 12.69
CA ILE A 383 1.67 23.30 13.09
C ILE A 383 2.37 24.65 13.24
N LYS A 384 2.06 25.66 12.42
CA LYS A 384 2.64 27.00 12.51
C LYS A 384 2.19 27.76 13.78
N THR A 385 1.08 27.38 14.37
CA THR A 385 0.50 28.02 15.58
C THR A 385 0.95 27.36 16.88
N LYS A 386 1.76 26.32 16.83
CA LYS A 386 2.43 25.68 17.98
C LYS A 386 3.95 25.90 17.89
#